data_3be9a2b4bc4e89abe4d5cf2d1dea02d8
#
_entry.id   3be9a2b4bc4e89abe4d5cf2d1dea02d8
#
_cell.length_a   1.000
_cell.length_b   1.000
_cell.length_c   1.000
_cell.angle_alpha   90.00
_cell.angle_beta   90.00
_cell.angle_gamma   90.00
#
_symmetry.space_group_name_H-M   'P 1'
#
loop_
_entity.id
_entity.type
_entity.pdbx_description
1 polymer ?
#
loop_
_entity_poly.entity_id
_entity_poly.type
_entity_poly.pdbx_seq_one_letter_code
_entity_poly.pdbx_strand_id
1 'polypeptide(L)'
;MIPAVDGLLEEPHNGCLLTMLYCLSEWHALAKLRMHTEHTLVQLENATAVLGHQLRSFRDWSRTAFIVWELPKQKDAHDRRKQKRKALVAKTQSLDVPSAKQVTLKEQKKQKKSKPRVEVLSLLTYKLHALSDYIQTIHLFGTTDSYSTQIVCRFLRSWW
;
A
#
# COMPACT_ATOMS: atom_id res chain seq x y z
N MET A 1 -11.82 13.48 -12.48
CA MET A 1 -11.78 12.11 -11.89
C MET A 1 -12.86 11.89 -10.84
N ILE A 2 -13.10 12.83 -9.94
CA ILE A 2 -14.15 12.74 -8.90
C ILE A 2 -15.56 12.54 -9.50
N PRO A 3 -15.98 13.26 -10.56
CA PRO A 3 -17.31 13.06 -11.16
C PRO A 3 -17.57 11.67 -11.71
N ALA A 4 -16.52 10.92 -12.09
CA ALA A 4 -16.67 9.57 -12.61
C ALA A 4 -17.03 8.53 -11.53
N VAL A 5 -16.87 8.88 -10.26
CA VAL A 5 -17.10 8.01 -9.11
C VAL A 5 -18.38 8.41 -8.37
N ASP A 6 -18.89 9.61 -8.66
CA ASP A 6 -20.11 10.12 -8.04
C ASP A 6 -21.32 9.27 -8.44
N GLY A 7 -22.11 8.89 -7.44
CA GLY A 7 -23.28 8.03 -7.63
C GLY A 7 -23.00 6.53 -7.80
N LEU A 8 -21.74 6.07 -7.67
CA LEU A 8 -21.42 4.64 -7.70
C LEU A 8 -21.88 3.89 -6.44
N LEU A 9 -21.94 4.59 -5.33
CA LEU A 9 -22.35 4.03 -4.04
C LEU A 9 -23.58 4.77 -3.52
N GLU A 10 -24.36 4.07 -2.72
CA GLU A 10 -25.48 4.70 -2.00
C GLU A 10 -24.96 5.60 -0.88
N GLU A 11 -25.74 6.62 -0.51
CA GLU A 11 -25.43 7.45 0.65
C GLU A 11 -25.59 6.64 1.96
N PRO A 12 -24.74 6.85 2.96
CA PRO A 12 -23.70 7.90 3.12
C PRO A 12 -22.34 7.55 2.51
N HIS A 13 -22.22 6.44 1.82
CA HIS A 13 -20.98 5.84 1.36
C HIS A 13 -20.34 6.61 0.23
N ASN A 14 -21.18 7.14 -0.65
CA ASN A 14 -20.75 7.99 -1.75
C ASN A 14 -20.04 9.25 -1.24
N GLY A 15 -20.64 9.94 -0.27
CA GLY A 15 -20.05 11.14 0.34
C GLY A 15 -18.69 10.86 1.02
N CYS A 16 -18.56 9.75 1.73
CA CYS A 16 -17.27 9.36 2.35
C CYS A 16 -16.19 9.11 1.31
N LEU A 17 -16.52 8.42 0.22
CA LEU A 17 -15.59 8.14 -0.87
C LEU A 17 -15.15 9.42 -1.58
N LEU A 18 -16.10 10.30 -1.93
CA LEU A 18 -15.82 11.57 -2.58
C LEU A 18 -14.94 12.47 -1.72
N THR A 19 -15.22 12.56 -0.42
CA THR A 19 -14.40 13.34 0.52
C THR A 19 -12.97 12.81 0.58
N MET A 20 -12.78 11.49 0.67
CA MET A 20 -11.44 10.88 0.67
C MET A 20 -10.69 11.19 -0.63
N LEU A 21 -11.35 11.06 -1.79
CA LEU A 21 -10.75 11.34 -3.09
C LEU A 21 -10.41 12.83 -3.26
N TYR A 22 -11.24 13.72 -2.72
CA TYR A 22 -10.96 15.16 -2.70
C TYR A 22 -9.68 15.45 -1.90
N CYS A 23 -9.60 14.97 -0.65
CA CYS A 23 -8.41 15.15 0.18
C CYS A 23 -7.15 14.56 -0.46
N LEU A 24 -7.26 13.41 -1.14
CA LEU A 24 -6.15 12.81 -1.88
C LEU A 24 -5.69 13.69 -3.05
N SER A 25 -6.64 14.27 -3.79
CA SER A 25 -6.32 15.15 -4.94
C SER A 25 -5.70 16.47 -4.48
N GLU A 26 -6.17 17.05 -3.38
CA GLU A 26 -5.60 18.24 -2.75
C GLU A 26 -4.17 17.99 -2.28
N TRP A 27 -3.95 16.91 -1.52
CA TRP A 27 -2.62 16.50 -1.10
C TRP A 27 -1.68 16.31 -2.28
N HIS A 28 -2.14 15.63 -3.33
CA HIS A 28 -1.35 15.38 -4.52
C HIS A 28 -1.01 16.67 -5.28
N ALA A 29 -1.92 17.63 -5.35
CA ALA A 29 -1.69 18.91 -5.97
C ALA A 29 -0.60 19.71 -5.20
N LEU A 30 -0.69 19.75 -3.86
CA LEU A 30 0.31 20.37 -3.01
C LEU A 30 1.67 19.68 -3.14
N ALA A 31 1.72 18.35 -3.08
CA ALA A 31 2.97 17.60 -3.18
C ALA A 31 3.68 17.75 -4.54
N LYS A 32 2.97 18.15 -5.59
CA LYS A 32 3.51 18.38 -6.95
C LYS A 32 3.82 19.82 -7.28
N LEU A 33 3.76 20.74 -6.34
CA LEU A 33 4.21 22.09 -6.56
C LEU A 33 5.69 22.12 -6.95
N ARG A 34 6.03 22.92 -7.95
CA ARG A 34 7.43 23.11 -8.40
C ARG A 34 8.25 23.98 -7.49
N MET A 35 7.61 24.81 -6.68
CA MET A 35 8.22 25.64 -5.66
C MET A 35 7.40 25.54 -4.39
N HIS A 36 8.08 25.34 -3.28
CA HIS A 36 7.48 25.34 -1.96
C HIS A 36 7.95 26.56 -1.18
N THR A 37 6.99 27.20 -0.51
CA THR A 37 7.24 28.20 0.54
C THR A 37 6.95 27.54 1.89
N GLU A 38 7.42 28.13 2.98
CA GLU A 38 7.07 27.63 4.32
C GLU A 38 5.56 27.52 4.50
N HIS A 39 4.79 28.48 3.96
CA HIS A 39 3.33 28.42 4.00
C HIS A 39 2.76 27.20 3.28
N THR A 40 3.25 26.87 2.08
CA THR A 40 2.78 25.69 1.33
C THR A 40 3.22 24.38 1.97
N LEU A 41 4.33 24.35 2.69
CA LEU A 41 4.75 23.18 3.46
C LEU A 41 3.85 22.94 4.67
N VAL A 42 3.46 24.00 5.39
CA VAL A 42 2.46 23.92 6.47
C VAL A 42 1.11 23.42 5.93
N GLN A 43 0.69 23.91 4.76
CA GLN A 43 -0.54 23.41 4.10
C GLN A 43 -0.42 21.92 3.75
N LEU A 44 0.73 21.48 3.22
CA LEU A 44 0.98 20.08 2.90
C LEU A 44 0.96 19.19 4.15
N GLU A 45 1.49 19.68 5.28
CA GLU A 45 1.45 18.98 6.56
C GLU A 45 0.01 18.79 7.03
N ASN A 46 -0.78 19.84 7.02
CA ASN A 46 -2.19 19.78 7.38
C ASN A 46 -2.98 18.84 6.45
N ALA A 47 -2.76 18.93 5.13
CA ALA A 47 -3.37 18.04 4.15
C ALA A 47 -2.96 16.58 4.38
N THR A 48 -1.72 16.31 4.80
CA THR A 48 -1.25 14.96 5.15
C THR A 48 -1.98 14.41 6.36
N ALA A 49 -2.16 15.22 7.40
CA ALA A 49 -2.90 14.83 8.60
C ALA A 49 -4.37 14.52 8.30
N VAL A 50 -5.03 15.41 7.53
CA VAL A 50 -6.43 15.24 7.10
C VAL A 50 -6.58 13.99 6.22
N LEU A 51 -5.72 13.79 5.23
CA LEU A 51 -5.73 12.61 4.37
C LEU A 51 -5.55 11.33 5.18
N GLY A 52 -4.62 11.32 6.14
CA GLY A 52 -4.42 10.19 7.04
C GLY A 52 -5.65 9.85 7.86
N HIS A 53 -6.38 10.85 8.33
CA HIS A 53 -7.67 10.67 9.03
C HIS A 53 -8.72 10.09 8.09
N GLN A 54 -8.89 10.63 6.89
CA GLN A 54 -9.87 10.17 5.91
C GLN A 54 -9.59 8.73 5.44
N LEU A 55 -8.33 8.36 5.23
CA LEU A 55 -7.95 6.99 4.90
C LEU A 55 -8.28 5.98 6.01
N ARG A 56 -8.09 6.35 7.27
CA ARG A 56 -8.47 5.50 8.40
C ARG A 56 -9.98 5.34 8.49
N SER A 57 -10.72 6.43 8.37
CA SER A 57 -12.20 6.44 8.36
C SER A 57 -12.74 5.60 7.21
N PHE A 58 -12.18 5.75 6.02
CA PHE A 58 -12.57 4.95 4.85
C PHE A 58 -12.28 3.46 5.04
N ARG A 59 -11.12 3.09 5.60
CA ARG A 59 -10.80 1.69 5.93
C ARG A 59 -11.82 1.09 6.89
N ASP A 60 -12.10 1.80 7.98
CA ASP A 60 -12.96 1.30 9.05
C ASP A 60 -14.41 1.17 8.56
N TRP A 61 -14.85 2.15 7.80
CA TRP A 61 -16.15 2.10 7.14
C TRP A 61 -16.23 0.99 6.07
N SER A 62 -15.29 0.89 5.14
CA SER A 62 -15.32 -0.11 4.07
C SER A 62 -15.29 -1.54 4.61
N ARG A 63 -14.64 -1.75 5.75
CA ARG A 63 -14.62 -3.03 6.46
C ARG A 63 -16.00 -3.45 6.97
N THR A 64 -16.84 -2.49 7.39
CA THR A 64 -18.17 -2.77 7.90
C THR A 64 -19.21 -2.87 6.81
N ALA A 65 -19.07 -2.06 5.74
CA ALA A 65 -20.02 -1.99 4.64
C ALA A 65 -19.85 -3.13 3.62
N PHE A 66 -18.62 -3.57 3.37
CA PHE A 66 -18.32 -4.55 2.33
C PHE A 66 -17.48 -5.72 2.86
N ILE A 67 -17.93 -6.93 2.58
CA ILE A 67 -17.12 -8.13 2.78
C ILE A 67 -16.44 -8.46 1.46
N VAL A 68 -15.17 -8.11 1.35
CA VAL A 68 -14.33 -8.39 0.18
C VAL A 68 -13.50 -9.63 0.44
N TRP A 69 -13.53 -10.59 -0.47
CA TRP A 69 -12.77 -11.82 -0.37
C TRP A 69 -11.50 -11.76 -1.23
N GLU A 70 -10.43 -12.36 -0.72
CA GLU A 70 -9.18 -12.52 -1.45
C GLU A 70 -9.40 -13.24 -2.79
N LEU A 71 -8.88 -12.68 -3.88
CA LEU A 71 -8.94 -13.30 -5.20
C LEU A 71 -8.11 -14.60 -5.25
N PRO A 72 -8.52 -15.62 -6.03
CA PRO A 72 -7.79 -16.90 -6.12
C PRO A 72 -6.29 -16.72 -6.44
N LYS A 73 -5.95 -15.82 -7.39
CA LYS A 73 -4.55 -15.51 -7.74
C LYS A 73 -3.75 -14.90 -6.59
N GLN A 74 -4.37 -14.04 -5.79
CA GLN A 74 -3.75 -13.42 -4.61
C GLN A 74 -3.49 -14.48 -3.54
N LYS A 75 -4.47 -15.34 -3.28
CA LYS A 75 -4.36 -16.45 -2.35
C LYS A 75 -3.21 -17.38 -2.72
N ASP A 76 -3.12 -17.80 -3.99
CA ASP A 76 -2.03 -18.67 -4.47
C ASP A 76 -0.66 -18.00 -4.31
N ALA A 77 -0.57 -16.70 -4.58
CA ALA A 77 0.65 -15.92 -4.39
C ALA A 77 1.03 -15.82 -2.90
N HIS A 78 0.04 -15.64 -2.02
CA HIS A 78 0.23 -15.59 -0.57
C HIS A 78 0.71 -16.95 -0.02
N ASP A 79 0.06 -18.04 -0.42
CA ASP A 79 0.42 -19.40 0.00
C ASP A 79 1.84 -19.76 -0.48
N ARG A 80 2.22 -19.39 -1.71
CA ARG A 80 3.60 -19.58 -2.22
C ARG A 80 4.64 -18.79 -1.40
N ARG A 81 4.36 -17.53 -1.03
CA ARG A 81 5.25 -16.71 -0.19
C ARG A 81 5.39 -17.31 1.21
N LYS A 82 4.29 -17.78 1.79
CA LYS A 82 4.28 -18.43 3.11
C LYS A 82 5.10 -19.72 3.13
N GLN A 83 5.00 -20.52 2.06
CA GLN A 83 5.80 -21.74 1.90
C GLN A 83 7.29 -21.43 1.76
N LYS A 84 7.66 -20.44 0.94
CA LYS A 84 9.07 -19.99 0.80
C LYS A 84 9.65 -19.52 2.13
N ARG A 85 8.90 -18.74 2.91
CA ARG A 85 9.34 -18.29 4.24
C ARG A 85 9.55 -19.44 5.20
N LYS A 86 8.63 -20.41 5.24
CA LYS A 86 8.76 -21.61 6.08
C LYS A 86 9.98 -22.46 5.67
N ALA A 87 10.21 -22.63 4.38
CA ALA A 87 11.38 -23.35 3.87
C ALA A 87 12.70 -22.64 4.21
N LEU A 88 12.71 -21.30 4.18
CA LEU A 88 13.87 -20.50 4.55
C LEU A 88 14.20 -20.66 6.05
N VAL A 89 13.18 -20.51 6.91
CA VAL A 89 13.34 -20.69 8.37
C VAL A 89 13.82 -22.11 8.72
N ALA A 90 13.26 -23.13 8.06
CA ALA A 90 13.69 -24.51 8.26
C ALA A 90 15.16 -24.73 7.86
N LYS A 91 15.63 -24.07 6.80
CA LYS A 91 17.05 -24.12 6.39
C LYS A 91 17.97 -23.41 7.38
N THR A 92 17.54 -22.30 7.97
CA THR A 92 18.35 -21.55 8.95
C THR A 92 18.48 -22.34 10.27
N GLN A 93 17.42 -23.03 10.69
CA GLN A 93 17.45 -23.86 11.89
C GLN A 93 18.24 -25.17 11.73
N SER A 94 18.48 -25.63 10.51
CA SER A 94 19.28 -26.84 10.24
C SER A 94 20.78 -26.60 10.20
N LEU A 95 21.26 -25.38 10.37
CA LEU A 95 22.70 -25.04 10.38
C LEU A 95 23.36 -25.17 11.76
N ASP A 96 22.58 -25.37 12.83
CA ASP A 96 23.11 -25.35 14.21
C ASP A 96 23.25 -26.71 14.91
N VAL A 97 22.98 -27.85 14.24
CA VAL A 97 23.18 -29.17 14.88
C VAL A 97 23.68 -30.21 13.88
N PRO A 98 24.92 -30.70 13.98
CA PRO A 98 25.34 -31.90 13.28
C PRO A 98 25.05 -33.13 14.14
N SER A 99 23.92 -33.79 13.98
CA SER A 99 23.79 -35.19 14.39
C SER A 99 22.63 -35.95 13.79
N ALA A 100 22.95 -37.15 13.31
CA ALA A 100 22.12 -38.31 13.08
C ALA A 100 21.05 -38.30 11.98
N LYS A 101 21.38 -39.04 10.94
CA LYS A 101 20.49 -39.53 9.88
C LYS A 101 19.25 -40.20 10.48
N GLN A 102 18.09 -39.64 10.25
CA GLN A 102 16.84 -40.36 10.20
C GLN A 102 16.16 -40.12 8.87
N VAL A 103 16.19 -41.18 8.04
CA VAL A 103 15.40 -41.31 6.82
C VAL A 103 13.98 -41.57 7.28
N THR A 104 13.16 -40.54 7.35
CA THR A 104 11.72 -40.71 7.54
C THR A 104 11.01 -40.39 6.25
N LEU A 105 10.28 -41.37 5.76
CA LEU A 105 9.37 -41.34 4.61
C LEU A 105 8.56 -40.04 4.62
N LYS A 106 8.72 -39.23 3.57
CA LYS A 106 7.88 -38.07 3.32
C LYS A 106 6.47 -38.53 2.94
N GLU A 107 5.62 -38.72 3.91
CA GLU A 107 4.19 -38.68 3.66
C GLU A 107 3.84 -37.35 3.03
N GLN A 108 3.36 -37.43 1.79
CA GLN A 108 2.78 -36.26 1.08
C GLN A 108 1.49 -35.88 1.82
N LYS A 109 1.61 -35.07 2.87
CA LYS A 109 0.46 -34.42 3.48
C LYS A 109 -0.21 -33.58 2.40
N LYS A 110 -1.34 -34.06 1.86
CA LYS A 110 -2.27 -33.31 1.01
C LYS A 110 -2.44 -31.93 1.66
N GLN A 111 -1.90 -30.88 1.00
CA GLN A 111 -2.00 -29.51 1.48
C GLN A 111 -3.48 -29.15 1.58
N LYS A 112 -3.99 -28.98 2.78
CA LYS A 112 -5.33 -28.45 3.02
C LYS A 112 -5.34 -27.04 2.40
N LYS A 113 -6.12 -26.86 1.33
CA LYS A 113 -6.35 -25.55 0.72
C LYS A 113 -6.83 -24.59 1.81
N SER A 114 -6.11 -23.52 2.04
CA SER A 114 -6.49 -22.51 3.03
C SER A 114 -7.85 -21.90 2.61
N LYS A 115 -8.69 -21.56 3.59
CA LYS A 115 -9.94 -20.84 3.29
C LYS A 115 -9.60 -19.45 2.75
N PRO A 116 -10.40 -18.87 1.84
CA PRO A 116 -10.22 -17.50 1.40
C PRO A 116 -10.30 -16.56 2.61
N ARG A 117 -9.52 -15.48 2.58
CA ARG A 117 -9.49 -14.47 3.64
C ARG A 117 -10.36 -13.29 3.25
N VAL A 118 -10.91 -12.64 4.26
CA VAL A 118 -11.52 -11.33 4.07
C VAL A 118 -10.39 -10.32 3.88
N GLU A 119 -10.40 -9.61 2.77
CA GLU A 119 -9.46 -8.53 2.48
C GLU A 119 -9.93 -7.24 3.13
N VAL A 120 -9.01 -6.55 3.76
CA VAL A 120 -9.21 -5.23 4.35
C VAL A 120 -8.16 -4.30 3.76
N LEU A 121 -8.53 -3.05 3.48
CA LEU A 121 -7.58 -2.03 3.03
C LEU A 121 -6.42 -1.93 4.01
N SER A 122 -5.23 -2.33 3.57
CA SER A 122 -4.02 -2.25 4.41
C SER A 122 -3.42 -0.86 4.30
N LEU A 123 -3.43 -0.13 5.42
CA LEU A 123 -2.73 1.15 5.55
C LEU A 123 -1.26 0.98 5.97
N LEU A 124 -0.80 -0.26 6.20
CA LEU A 124 0.58 -0.57 6.60
C LEU A 124 1.53 -0.70 5.39
N THR A 125 1.17 -0.14 4.26
CA THR A 125 2.05 -0.14 3.08
C THR A 125 3.06 0.99 3.18
N TYR A 126 4.31 0.73 2.78
CA TYR A 126 5.37 1.75 2.75
C TYR A 126 4.93 3.04 2.05
N LYS A 127 4.16 2.93 0.96
CA LYS A 127 3.67 4.10 0.20
C LYS A 127 2.84 5.07 1.05
N LEU A 128 2.04 4.55 1.97
CA LEU A 128 1.21 5.38 2.85
C LEU A 128 2.00 5.94 4.03
N HIS A 129 2.97 5.17 4.54
CA HIS A 129 3.88 5.68 5.57
C HIS A 129 4.77 6.80 5.05
N ALA A 130 5.26 6.66 3.82
CA ALA A 130 6.11 7.68 3.20
C ALA A 130 5.42 9.02 2.93
N LEU A 131 4.09 9.13 3.06
CA LEU A 131 3.38 10.41 2.91
C LEU A 131 3.81 11.43 3.97
N SER A 132 4.10 10.99 5.18
CA SER A 132 4.58 11.87 6.26
C SER A 132 6.00 12.39 6.04
N ASP A 133 6.80 11.68 5.26
CA ASP A 133 8.22 12.02 5.05
C ASP A 133 8.41 13.06 3.94
N TYR A 134 7.34 13.41 3.19
CA TYR A 134 7.42 14.32 2.05
C TYR A 134 7.97 15.70 2.42
N ILE A 135 7.52 16.28 3.51
CA ILE A 135 7.92 17.62 3.95
C ILE A 135 9.40 17.65 4.28
N GLN A 136 9.85 16.68 5.08
CA GLN A 136 11.26 16.56 5.44
C GLN A 136 12.13 16.29 4.20
N THR A 137 11.63 15.48 3.26
CA THR A 137 12.31 15.19 2.01
C THR A 137 12.43 16.43 1.13
N ILE A 138 11.38 17.30 1.09
CA ILE A 138 11.40 18.56 0.36
C ILE A 138 12.41 19.53 0.97
N HIS A 139 12.51 19.61 2.29
CA HIS A 139 13.53 20.45 2.96
C HIS A 139 14.96 19.98 2.65
N LEU A 140 15.19 18.66 2.57
CA LEU A 140 16.53 18.11 2.35
C LEU A 140 16.96 18.08 0.88
N PHE A 141 16.05 17.78 -0.02
CA PHE A 141 16.36 17.49 -1.44
C PHE A 141 15.67 18.44 -2.43
N GLY A 142 14.87 19.37 -1.96
CA GLY A 142 14.06 20.24 -2.81
C GLY A 142 12.74 19.58 -3.25
N THR A 143 12.13 20.17 -4.27
CA THR A 143 10.81 19.74 -4.75
C THR A 143 10.82 18.30 -5.30
N THR A 144 9.66 17.65 -5.32
CA THR A 144 9.51 16.24 -5.76
C THR A 144 9.97 16.01 -7.20
N ASP A 145 9.98 17.03 -8.04
CA ASP A 145 10.50 16.94 -9.41
C ASP A 145 12.02 16.67 -9.44
N SER A 146 12.76 17.08 -8.41
CA SER A 146 14.23 16.96 -8.36
C SER A 146 14.70 15.50 -8.19
N TYR A 147 13.89 14.64 -7.55
CA TYR A 147 14.21 13.23 -7.27
C TYR A 147 13.18 12.23 -7.81
N SER A 148 12.17 12.72 -8.54
CA SER A 148 11.15 11.86 -9.15
C SER A 148 11.67 11.22 -10.44
N THR A 149 11.43 9.93 -10.61
CA THR A 149 11.73 9.20 -11.84
C THR A 149 10.86 9.61 -13.04
N GLN A 150 9.85 10.46 -12.85
CA GLN A 150 8.97 10.94 -13.93
C GLN A 150 9.72 11.71 -15.01
N ILE A 151 10.77 12.46 -14.65
CA ILE A 151 11.61 13.19 -15.60
C ILE A 151 12.32 12.20 -16.53
N VAL A 152 12.92 11.15 -15.95
CA VAL A 152 13.61 10.10 -16.71
C VAL A 152 12.64 9.36 -17.63
N CYS A 153 11.44 9.02 -17.15
CA CYS A 153 10.42 8.36 -17.96
C CYS A 153 9.91 9.24 -19.11
N ARG A 154 9.80 10.56 -18.94
CA ARG A 154 9.43 11.49 -20.01
C ARG A 154 10.55 11.60 -21.05
N PHE A 155 11.79 11.66 -20.61
CA PHE A 155 12.95 11.73 -21.49
C PHE A 155 13.07 10.46 -22.36
N LEU A 156 12.94 9.28 -21.77
CA LEU A 156 12.96 8.01 -22.50
C LEU A 156 11.81 7.86 -23.50
N ARG A 157 10.63 8.44 -23.22
CA ARG A 157 9.51 8.43 -24.18
C ARG A 157 9.71 9.33 -25.40
N SER A 158 10.52 10.37 -25.30
CA SER A 158 10.80 11.27 -26.43
C SER A 158 11.86 10.71 -27.38
N TRP A 159 12.51 9.59 -27.02
CA TRP A 159 13.54 8.92 -27.82
C TRP A 159 13.04 7.65 -28.52
N TRP A 160 11.79 7.26 -28.31
CA TRP A 160 11.09 6.21 -29.02
C TRP A 160 9.91 6.80 -29.80
#